data_c343125ead92d63f33e962b205f117a5
#
_entry.id   c343125ead92d63f33e962b205f117a5
#
_cell.length_a   1.000
_cell.length_b   1.000
_cell.length_c   1.000
_cell.angle_alpha   90.00
_cell.angle_beta   90.00
_cell.angle_gamma   90.00
#
_symmetry.space_group_name_H-M   'P 1'
#
loop_
_entity.id
_entity.type
_entity.pdbx_description
1 polymer ?
#
loop_
_entity_poly.entity_id
_entity_poly.type
_entity_poly.pdbx_seq_one_letter_code
_entity_poly.pdbx_strand_id
1 'polypeptide(L)'
;RLVGSEMCIRDRVGSGQVAKLANQIIVGLTIGAVAEAVTLCEKAGADPIKMISALSGGWADSKVLQTHGKRMIDKDFSPKGKTSTHLKDMNNILECANTFNTHLPISNLVKEMYKNLVENGHGNKDHSSLYKEIERMNKK
;
A
#
# COMPACT_ATOMS: atom_id res chain seq x y z
N ARG A 1 -3.46 20.12 -13.15
CA ARG A 1 -3.56 18.72 -12.75
C ARG A 1 -4.99 18.35 -12.40
N LEU A 2 -5.46 17.25 -12.94
CA LEU A 2 -6.79 16.73 -12.62
C LEU A 2 -6.72 15.91 -11.34
N VAL A 3 -7.73 16.05 -10.48
CA VAL A 3 -7.90 15.16 -9.33
C VAL A 3 -8.71 13.94 -9.79
N GLY A 4 -8.80 12.90 -8.94
CA GLY A 4 -9.37 11.62 -9.31
C GLY A 4 -10.76 11.69 -9.92
N SER A 5 -11.70 12.40 -9.27
CA SER A 5 -13.06 12.51 -9.76
C SER A 5 -13.14 13.26 -11.11
N GLU A 6 -12.34 14.30 -11.28
CA GLU A 6 -12.30 15.04 -12.55
C GLU A 6 -11.75 14.18 -13.68
N MET A 7 -10.74 13.35 -13.39
CA MET A 7 -10.19 12.41 -14.37
C MET A 7 -11.24 11.42 -14.84
N CYS A 8 -12.12 10.97 -13.94
CA CYS A 8 -13.12 9.95 -14.22
C CYS A 8 -14.42 10.50 -14.80
N ILE A 9 -14.76 11.76 -14.52
CA ILE A 9 -15.98 12.39 -15.02
C ILE A 9 -15.86 12.80 -16.50
N ARG A 10 -14.64 13.06 -16.95
CA ARG A 10 -14.45 13.35 -18.36
C ARG A 10 -14.83 12.13 -19.18
N ASP A 11 -15.49 12.34 -20.29
CA ASP A 11 -16.13 11.30 -21.12
C ASP A 11 -15.26 10.10 -21.39
N ARG A 12 -13.99 10.21 -21.16
CA ARG A 12 -13.07 9.06 -21.25
C ARG A 12 -11.92 9.22 -20.30
N VAL A 13 -11.77 8.20 -19.49
CA VAL A 13 -10.53 8.01 -18.76
C VAL A 13 -9.58 7.33 -19.75
N GLY A 14 -8.50 8.00 -20.11
CA GLY A 14 -7.51 7.41 -21.02
C GLY A 14 -6.90 6.16 -20.38
N SER A 15 -6.50 5.19 -21.23
CA SER A 15 -5.91 3.94 -20.75
C SER A 15 -4.66 4.16 -19.87
N GLY A 16 -3.87 5.21 -20.16
CA GLY A 16 -2.72 5.55 -19.33
C GLY A 16 -3.11 6.02 -17.93
N GLN A 17 -4.23 6.73 -17.80
CA GLN A 17 -4.75 7.18 -16.51
C GLN A 17 -5.29 5.99 -15.70
N VAL A 18 -5.99 5.08 -16.35
CA VAL A 18 -6.47 3.85 -15.70
C VAL A 18 -5.28 3.01 -15.22
N ALA A 19 -4.26 2.86 -16.07
CA ALA A 19 -3.06 2.12 -15.70
C ALA A 19 -2.36 2.73 -14.49
N LYS A 20 -2.33 4.05 -14.39
CA LYS A 20 -1.73 4.75 -13.26
C LYS A 20 -2.48 4.48 -11.97
N LEU A 21 -3.82 4.55 -12.02
CA LEU A 21 -4.65 4.23 -10.86
C LEU A 21 -4.49 2.77 -10.46
N ALA A 22 -4.49 1.86 -11.44
CA ALA A 22 -4.31 0.44 -11.21
C ALA A 22 -2.94 0.15 -10.56
N ASN A 23 -1.90 0.83 -11.01
CA ASN A 23 -0.56 0.70 -10.41
C ASN A 23 -0.60 1.03 -8.92
N GLN A 24 -1.26 2.11 -8.55
CA GLN A 24 -1.32 2.54 -7.14
C GLN A 24 -2.16 1.60 -6.30
N ILE A 25 -3.22 1.03 -6.86
CA ILE A 25 -3.98 -0.03 -6.19
C ILE A 25 -3.05 -1.21 -5.88
N ILE A 26 -2.40 -1.74 -6.90
CA ILE A 26 -1.61 -2.97 -6.76
C ILE A 26 -0.43 -2.73 -5.81
N VAL A 27 0.27 -1.61 -5.94
CA VAL A 27 1.38 -1.27 -5.04
C VAL A 27 0.89 -1.13 -3.60
N GLY A 28 -0.17 -0.36 -3.37
CA GLY A 28 -0.70 -0.13 -2.03
C GLY A 28 -1.16 -1.41 -1.35
N LEU A 29 -1.93 -2.23 -2.04
CA LEU A 29 -2.43 -3.48 -1.50
C LEU A 29 -1.30 -4.50 -1.28
N THR A 30 -0.33 -4.53 -2.19
CA THR A 30 0.82 -5.42 -2.05
C THR A 30 1.67 -5.02 -0.84
N ILE A 31 1.86 -3.72 -0.59
CA ILE A 31 2.55 -3.26 0.61
C ILE A 31 1.84 -3.77 1.86
N GLY A 32 0.51 -3.70 1.88
CA GLY A 32 -0.28 -4.24 3.00
C GLY A 32 -0.08 -5.73 3.19
N ALA A 33 -0.12 -6.50 2.10
CA ALA A 33 0.08 -7.94 2.14
C ALA A 33 1.49 -8.30 2.64
N VAL A 34 2.51 -7.58 2.17
CA VAL A 34 3.90 -7.79 2.61
C VAL A 34 4.03 -7.47 4.10
N ALA A 35 3.40 -6.38 4.56
CA ALA A 35 3.41 -6.02 5.98
C ALA A 35 2.83 -7.13 6.86
N GLU A 36 1.72 -7.72 6.43
CA GLU A 36 1.11 -8.84 7.15
C GLU A 36 2.02 -10.07 7.15
N ALA A 37 2.62 -10.40 6.01
CA ALA A 37 3.51 -11.54 5.89
C ALA A 37 4.74 -11.40 6.77
N VAL A 38 5.38 -10.23 6.78
CA VAL A 38 6.53 -9.95 7.64
C VAL A 38 6.13 -10.05 9.11
N THR A 39 4.99 -9.46 9.48
CA THR A 39 4.49 -9.49 10.86
C THR A 39 4.22 -10.93 11.31
N LEU A 40 3.54 -11.73 10.50
CA LEU A 40 3.25 -13.11 10.83
C LEU A 40 4.55 -13.91 11.00
N CYS A 41 5.50 -13.71 10.10
CA CYS A 41 6.80 -14.38 10.16
C CYS A 41 7.53 -14.05 11.47
N GLU A 42 7.57 -12.77 11.83
CA GLU A 42 8.22 -12.32 13.07
C GLU A 42 7.52 -12.88 14.31
N LYS A 43 6.18 -12.84 14.33
CA LYS A 43 5.39 -13.36 15.47
C LYS A 43 5.55 -14.86 15.64
N ALA A 44 5.72 -15.57 14.54
CA ALA A 44 5.93 -17.03 14.56
C ALA A 44 7.37 -17.41 14.95
N GLY A 45 8.27 -16.45 15.11
CA GLY A 45 9.66 -16.70 15.45
C GLY A 45 10.51 -17.13 14.27
N ALA A 46 10.03 -16.95 13.04
CA ALA A 46 10.78 -17.29 11.84
C ALA A 46 11.62 -16.09 11.38
N ASP A 47 12.58 -16.34 10.51
CA ASP A 47 13.46 -15.29 9.97
C ASP A 47 12.83 -14.67 8.74
N PRO A 48 12.40 -13.39 8.79
CA PRO A 48 11.74 -12.76 7.65
C PRO A 48 12.66 -12.56 6.44
N ILE A 49 13.97 -12.47 6.64
CA ILE A 49 14.93 -12.40 5.53
C ILE A 49 14.91 -13.70 4.74
N LYS A 50 14.91 -14.84 5.47
CA LYS A 50 14.83 -16.17 4.85
C LYS A 50 13.48 -16.37 4.16
N MET A 51 12.41 -15.83 4.73
CA MET A 51 11.08 -15.89 4.11
C MET A 51 11.10 -15.21 2.74
N ILE A 52 11.61 -13.98 2.67
CA ILE A 52 11.68 -13.25 1.40
C ILE A 52 12.54 -14.01 0.38
N SER A 53 13.69 -14.55 0.82
CA SER A 53 14.55 -15.33 -0.04
C SER A 53 13.84 -16.58 -0.59
N ALA A 54 13.08 -17.26 0.25
CA ALA A 54 12.33 -18.46 -0.15
C ALA A 54 11.22 -18.15 -1.17
N LEU A 55 10.65 -16.96 -1.11
CA LEU A 55 9.58 -16.53 -2.02
C LEU A 55 10.11 -15.95 -3.34
N SER A 56 11.40 -15.68 -3.41
CA SER A 56 12.01 -15.02 -4.58
C SER A 56 11.85 -15.88 -5.83
N GLY A 57 11.40 -15.26 -6.92
CA GLY A 57 11.17 -15.90 -8.19
C GLY A 57 9.88 -16.69 -8.30
N GLY A 58 9.10 -16.79 -7.21
CA GLY A 58 7.81 -17.48 -7.20
C GLY A 58 6.64 -16.53 -7.44
N TRP A 59 5.43 -17.06 -7.30
CA TRP A 59 4.20 -16.31 -7.55
C TRP A 59 4.00 -15.12 -6.60
N ALA A 60 4.49 -15.22 -5.38
CA ALA A 60 4.34 -14.16 -4.37
C ALA A 60 5.39 -13.06 -4.52
N ASP A 61 6.40 -13.29 -5.36
CA ASP A 61 7.49 -12.32 -5.50
C ASP A 61 7.03 -11.07 -6.24
N SER A 62 7.65 -9.95 -5.92
CA SER A 62 7.40 -8.68 -6.56
C SER A 62 8.54 -7.73 -6.18
N LYS A 63 8.66 -6.65 -6.94
CA LYS A 63 9.56 -5.57 -6.56
C LYS A 63 9.18 -4.99 -5.20
N VAL A 64 7.88 -4.93 -4.91
CA VAL A 64 7.38 -4.46 -3.61
C VAL A 64 7.85 -5.38 -2.48
N LEU A 65 7.72 -6.70 -2.65
CA LEU A 65 8.21 -7.65 -1.65
C LEU A 65 9.70 -7.46 -1.38
N GLN A 66 10.51 -7.41 -2.44
CA GLN A 66 11.97 -7.31 -2.31
C GLN A 66 12.40 -5.97 -1.69
N THR A 67 11.79 -4.87 -2.12
CA THR A 67 12.18 -3.53 -1.68
C THR A 67 11.55 -3.15 -0.35
N HIS A 68 10.22 -3.21 -0.28
CA HIS A 68 9.50 -2.75 0.92
C HIS A 68 9.53 -3.77 2.05
N GLY A 69 9.56 -5.06 1.72
CA GLY A 69 9.72 -6.10 2.73
C GLY A 69 11.04 -5.93 3.49
N LYS A 70 12.12 -5.66 2.77
CA LYS A 70 13.42 -5.40 3.39
C LYS A 70 13.38 -4.15 4.27
N ARG A 71 12.74 -3.08 3.80
CA ARG A 71 12.61 -1.84 4.57
C ARG A 71 11.84 -2.07 5.87
N MET A 72 10.81 -2.90 5.84
CA MET A 72 10.04 -3.25 7.02
C MET A 72 10.89 -4.03 8.03
N ILE A 73 11.69 -4.97 7.55
CA ILE A 73 12.61 -5.76 8.38
C ILE A 73 13.65 -4.85 9.01
N ASP A 74 14.25 -3.96 8.23
CA ASP A 74 15.28 -3.03 8.68
C ASP A 74 14.71 -1.86 9.51
N LYS A 75 13.39 -1.71 9.57
CA LYS A 75 12.70 -0.58 10.20
C LYS A 75 13.15 0.76 9.62
N ASP A 76 13.45 0.79 8.33
CA ASP A 76 13.87 1.99 7.61
C ASP A 76 12.69 2.56 6.81
N PHE A 77 12.05 3.57 7.37
CA PHE A 77 10.88 4.23 6.77
C PHE A 77 11.20 5.64 6.28
N SER A 78 12.45 5.88 5.94
CA SER A 78 12.86 7.14 5.31
C SER A 78 12.12 7.28 3.98
N PRO A 79 11.51 8.45 3.69
CA PRO A 79 10.53 8.54 2.61
C PRO A 79 11.16 8.50 1.21
N LYS A 80 10.64 7.58 0.41
CA LYS A 80 10.81 7.56 -1.05
C LYS A 80 9.46 7.73 -1.73
N GLY A 81 8.40 7.15 -1.15
CA GLY A 81 7.02 7.44 -1.52
C GLY A 81 6.27 7.68 -0.22
N LYS A 82 5.86 8.93 0.03
CA LYS A 82 5.25 9.29 1.30
C LYS A 82 3.89 8.65 1.51
N THR A 83 3.61 8.27 2.74
CA THR A 83 2.31 7.74 3.18
C THR A 83 1.18 8.71 2.85
N SER A 84 1.37 10.02 3.11
CA SER A 84 0.35 11.03 2.80
C SER A 84 0.03 11.10 1.32
N THR A 85 1.03 10.95 0.46
CA THR A 85 0.83 10.93 -1.00
C THR A 85 0.06 9.69 -1.41
N HIS A 86 0.41 8.53 -0.86
CA HIS A 86 -0.30 7.29 -1.19
C HIS A 86 -1.75 7.31 -0.69
N LEU A 87 -2.00 7.90 0.47
CA LEU A 87 -3.37 8.11 0.96
C LEU A 87 -4.17 8.95 -0.02
N LYS A 88 -3.58 10.02 -0.52
CA LYS A 88 -4.23 10.88 -1.53
C LYS A 88 -4.56 10.08 -2.78
N ASP A 89 -3.62 9.24 -3.23
CA ASP A 89 -3.85 8.39 -4.40
C ASP A 89 -5.01 7.41 -4.15
N MET A 90 -5.07 6.79 -2.97
CA MET A 90 -6.16 5.87 -2.62
C MET A 90 -7.51 6.58 -2.59
N ASN A 91 -7.56 7.80 -2.06
CA ASN A 91 -8.78 8.60 -2.06
C ASN A 91 -9.23 8.91 -3.50
N ASN A 92 -8.31 9.26 -4.37
CA ASN A 92 -8.60 9.50 -5.78
C ASN A 92 -9.13 8.25 -6.48
N ILE A 93 -8.54 7.10 -6.17
CA ILE A 93 -8.98 5.80 -6.70
C ILE A 93 -10.43 5.52 -6.30
N LEU A 94 -10.75 5.73 -5.02
CA LEU A 94 -12.10 5.45 -4.52
C LEU A 94 -13.14 6.42 -5.08
N GLU A 95 -12.79 7.68 -5.28
CA GLU A 95 -13.65 8.63 -5.96
C GLU A 95 -13.94 8.19 -7.40
N CYS A 96 -12.90 7.76 -8.10
CA CYS A 96 -13.03 7.25 -9.46
C CYS A 96 -13.93 6.02 -9.49
N ALA A 97 -13.70 5.08 -8.58
CA ALA A 97 -14.52 3.87 -8.47
C ALA A 97 -16.00 4.21 -8.24
N ASN A 98 -16.25 5.19 -7.37
CA ASN A 98 -17.62 5.64 -7.08
C ASN A 98 -18.30 6.21 -8.33
N THR A 99 -17.55 6.97 -9.14
CA THR A 99 -18.06 7.52 -10.40
C THR A 99 -18.55 6.42 -11.35
N PHE A 100 -17.90 5.27 -11.32
CA PHE A 100 -18.26 4.11 -12.16
C PHE A 100 -19.08 3.05 -11.39
N ASN A 101 -19.64 3.40 -10.23
CA ASN A 101 -20.43 2.50 -9.40
C ASN A 101 -19.71 1.16 -9.13
N THR A 102 -18.42 1.26 -8.87
CA THR A 102 -17.54 0.10 -8.66
C THR A 102 -17.11 0.03 -7.22
N HIS A 103 -17.26 -1.15 -6.60
CA HIS A 103 -16.81 -1.38 -5.23
C HIS A 103 -15.41 -1.97 -5.23
N LEU A 104 -14.52 -1.37 -4.43
CA LEU A 104 -13.14 -1.82 -4.27
C LEU A 104 -12.88 -2.06 -2.77
N PRO A 105 -13.37 -3.17 -2.21
CA PRO A 105 -13.33 -3.37 -0.75
C PRO A 105 -11.92 -3.43 -0.18
N ILE A 106 -10.98 -4.07 -0.88
CA ILE A 106 -9.60 -4.18 -0.39
C ILE A 106 -8.92 -2.81 -0.43
N SER A 107 -9.12 -2.05 -1.51
CA SER A 107 -8.59 -0.68 -1.60
C SER A 107 -9.15 0.20 -0.50
N ASN A 108 -10.44 0.05 -0.18
CA ASN A 108 -11.06 0.83 0.88
C ASN A 108 -10.44 0.51 2.24
N LEU A 109 -10.19 -0.76 2.51
CA LEU A 109 -9.55 -1.18 3.76
C LEU A 109 -8.13 -0.60 3.87
N VAL A 110 -7.34 -0.71 2.82
CA VAL A 110 -5.97 -0.20 2.79
C VAL A 110 -5.96 1.33 2.91
N LYS A 111 -6.92 2.01 2.28
CA LYS A 111 -7.08 3.46 2.42
C LYS A 111 -7.27 3.85 3.89
N GLU A 112 -8.12 3.12 4.60
CA GLU A 112 -8.36 3.39 6.03
C GLU A 112 -7.09 3.18 6.86
N MET A 113 -6.30 2.19 6.52
CA MET A 113 -5.03 1.93 7.21
C MET A 113 -4.02 3.07 6.97
N TYR A 114 -3.91 3.58 5.74
CA TYR A 114 -3.06 4.73 5.46
C TYR A 114 -3.57 5.99 6.17
N LYS A 115 -4.89 6.16 6.24
CA LYS A 115 -5.50 7.27 6.96
C LYS A 115 -5.10 7.26 8.44
N ASN A 116 -5.17 6.09 9.07
CA ASN A 116 -4.76 5.93 10.46
C ASN A 116 -3.27 6.26 10.66
N LEU A 117 -2.41 5.86 9.73
CA LEU A 117 -1.00 6.21 9.78
C LEU A 117 -0.79 7.72 9.75
N VAL A 118 -1.47 8.41 8.85
CA VAL A 118 -1.34 9.87 8.73
C VAL A 118 -1.84 10.55 10.01
N GLU A 119 -2.97 10.08 10.55
CA GLU A 119 -3.55 10.63 11.77
C GLU A 119 -2.65 10.40 12.99
N ASN A 120 -1.84 9.35 12.96
CA ASN A 120 -0.87 9.05 14.02
C ASN A 120 0.51 9.70 13.78
N GLY A 121 0.60 10.63 12.86
CA GLY A 121 1.82 11.43 12.65
C GLY A 121 2.85 10.82 11.71
N HIS A 122 2.48 9.77 10.96
CA HIS A 122 3.41 9.08 10.06
C HIS A 122 3.26 9.47 8.58
N GLY A 123 2.54 10.57 8.30
CA GLY A 123 2.28 11.00 6.92
C GLY A 123 3.55 11.26 6.08
N ASN A 124 4.61 11.71 6.71
CA ASN A 124 5.89 11.99 6.04
C ASN A 124 6.82 10.78 5.93
N LYS A 125 6.43 9.66 6.51
CA LYS A 125 7.21 8.42 6.40
C LYS A 125 6.90 7.71 5.08
N ASP A 126 7.80 6.82 4.68
CA ASP A 126 7.61 6.01 3.48
C ASP A 126 6.32 5.17 3.58
N HIS A 127 5.69 4.91 2.44
CA HIS A 127 4.45 4.14 2.41
C HIS A 127 4.64 2.68 2.87
N SER A 128 5.87 2.17 2.92
CA SER A 128 6.17 0.89 3.56
C SER A 128 5.89 0.92 5.07
N SER A 129 5.72 2.11 5.67
CA SER A 129 5.36 2.23 7.08
C SER A 129 3.94 1.75 7.39
N LEU A 130 3.19 1.29 6.38
CA LEU A 130 1.95 0.55 6.60
C LEU A 130 2.17 -0.63 7.56
N TYR A 131 3.38 -1.16 7.58
CA TYR A 131 3.83 -2.13 8.57
C TYR A 131 3.59 -1.65 10.00
N LYS A 132 3.74 -0.34 10.28
CA LYS A 132 3.52 0.23 11.60
C LYS A 132 2.04 0.16 12.02
N GLU A 133 1.14 0.25 11.06
CA GLU A 133 -0.29 0.12 11.36
C GLU A 133 -0.62 -1.33 11.74
N ILE A 134 -0.06 -2.31 11.04
CA ILE A 134 -0.21 -3.72 11.39
C ILE A 134 0.41 -3.98 12.79
N GLU A 135 1.58 -3.42 13.04
CA GLU A 135 2.25 -3.53 14.33
C GLU A 135 1.38 -2.98 15.46
N ARG A 136 0.76 -1.81 15.23
CA ARG A 136 -0.13 -1.17 16.21
C ARG A 136 -1.31 -2.08 16.56
N MET A 137 -1.91 -2.71 15.55
CA MET A 137 -3.05 -3.62 15.74
C MET A 137 -2.67 -4.87 16.51
N ASN A 138 -1.39 -5.23 16.55
CA ASN A 138 -0.90 -6.44 17.20
C ASN A 138 -0.24 -6.17 18.55
N LYS A 139 -0.26 -4.95 19.03
CA LYS A 139 0.22 -4.63 20.39
C LYS A 139 -0.84 -5.04 21.41
N LYS A 140 -0.37 -5.62 22.47
CA LYS A 140 -1.22 -5.94 23.63
C LYS A 140 -1.14 -4.84 24.67
#